data_e86e217c066d53c3cf7c01817aed07f4
#
_entry.id   e86e217c066d53c3cf7c01817aed07f4
#
_cell.length_a   1.000
_cell.length_b   1.000
_cell.length_c   1.000
_cell.angle_alpha   90.00
_cell.angle_beta   90.00
_cell.angle_gamma   90.00
#
_symmetry.space_group_name_H-M   'P 1'
#
loop_
_entity.id
_entity.type
_entity.pdbx_description
1 polymer ?
#
loop_
_entity_poly.entity_id
_entity_poly.type
_entity_poly.pdbx_seq_one_letter_code
_entity_poly.pdbx_strand_id
1 'polypeptide(L)'
;MTNYLKLFLEYLTVELGLSQNTVAAYERDMRLLQKALKLEKDEQLAAVTRTQLLGYMSELKEEGRSPATIARKLAAIKAFYRFLTAGRYIEVDPAEVIEAAKKGLHLPKVLSVEEIETLL
;
A
#
# COMPACT_ATOMS: atom_id res chain seq x y z
N MET A 1 -2.96 -6.27 23.28
CA MET A 1 -2.76 -6.49 21.84
C MET A 1 -2.84 -5.18 21.10
N THR A 2 -1.86 -4.91 20.27
CA THR A 2 -1.83 -3.65 19.55
C THR A 2 -2.72 -3.71 18.31
N ASN A 3 -3.49 -2.68 18.09
CA ASN A 3 -4.35 -2.59 16.91
C ASN A 3 -3.73 -1.57 15.95
N TYR A 4 -2.87 -2.03 15.07
CA TYR A 4 -2.13 -1.16 14.16
C TYR A 4 -3.04 -0.43 13.19
N LEU A 5 -4.08 -1.12 12.71
CA LEU A 5 -5.01 -0.48 11.78
C LEU A 5 -5.75 0.66 12.46
N LYS A 6 -6.19 0.46 13.71
CA LYS A 6 -6.87 1.52 14.45
C LYS A 6 -5.95 2.72 14.66
N LEU A 7 -4.69 2.46 15.03
CA LEU A 7 -3.72 3.53 15.20
C LEU A 7 -3.52 4.32 13.91
N PHE A 8 -3.46 3.62 12.79
CA PHE A 8 -3.30 4.25 11.49
C PHE A 8 -4.49 5.13 11.17
N LEU A 9 -5.71 4.63 11.39
CA LEU A 9 -6.91 5.39 11.10
C LEU A 9 -7.01 6.64 11.98
N GLU A 10 -6.60 6.53 13.24
CA GLU A 10 -6.56 7.70 14.11
C GLU A 10 -5.53 8.71 13.63
N TYR A 11 -4.40 8.24 13.15
CA TYR A 11 -3.37 9.11 12.58
C TYR A 11 -3.93 9.88 11.37
N LEU A 12 -4.64 9.19 10.49
CA LEU A 12 -5.23 9.84 9.32
C LEU A 12 -6.24 10.89 9.71
N THR A 13 -7.02 10.63 10.75
CA THR A 13 -8.07 11.54 11.18
C THR A 13 -7.50 12.73 11.95
N VAL A 14 -6.65 12.46 12.93
CA VAL A 14 -6.19 13.47 13.87
C VAL A 14 -4.99 14.26 13.34
N GLU A 15 -3.98 13.53 12.87
CA GLU A 15 -2.74 14.20 12.44
C GLU A 15 -2.86 14.79 11.04
N LEU A 16 -3.46 14.05 10.11
CA LEU A 16 -3.56 14.51 8.73
C LEU A 16 -4.87 15.23 8.44
N GLY A 17 -5.85 15.14 9.33
CA GLY A 17 -7.11 15.83 9.15
C GLY A 17 -7.92 15.40 7.95
N LEU A 18 -7.79 14.14 7.52
CA LEU A 18 -8.50 13.65 6.36
C LEU A 18 -9.98 13.50 6.63
N SER A 19 -10.79 13.62 5.58
CA SER A 19 -12.24 13.50 5.71
C SER A 19 -12.62 12.06 6.09
N GLN A 20 -13.84 11.91 6.65
CA GLN A 20 -14.34 10.59 7.02
C GLN A 20 -14.42 9.67 5.81
N ASN A 21 -14.80 10.20 4.65
CA ASN A 21 -14.88 9.39 3.45
C ASN A 21 -13.52 8.86 3.04
N THR A 22 -12.49 9.70 3.13
CA THR A 22 -11.13 9.30 2.79
C THR A 22 -10.62 8.26 3.76
N VAL A 23 -10.84 8.48 5.07
CA VAL A 23 -10.40 7.53 6.09
C VAL A 23 -11.11 6.18 5.89
N ALA A 24 -12.40 6.20 5.58
CA ALA A 24 -13.15 4.97 5.35
C ALA A 24 -12.61 4.21 4.13
N ALA A 25 -12.19 4.93 3.09
CA ALA A 25 -11.62 4.30 1.91
C ALA A 25 -10.30 3.60 2.25
N TYR A 26 -9.45 4.25 3.05
CA TYR A 26 -8.20 3.62 3.49
C TYR A 26 -8.49 2.37 4.32
N GLU A 27 -9.48 2.47 5.23
CA GLU A 27 -9.82 1.33 6.06
C GLU A 27 -10.29 0.17 5.20
N ARG A 28 -11.16 0.44 4.24
CA ARG A 28 -11.68 -0.60 3.36
C ARG A 28 -10.55 -1.28 2.59
N ASP A 29 -9.63 -0.50 2.04
CA ASP A 29 -8.54 -1.06 1.27
C ASP A 29 -7.63 -1.93 2.13
N MET A 30 -7.37 -1.53 3.39
CA MET A 30 -6.54 -2.33 4.28
C MET A 30 -7.25 -3.60 4.73
N ARG A 31 -8.57 -3.54 4.95
CA ARG A 31 -9.32 -4.73 5.34
C ARG A 31 -9.38 -5.72 4.18
N LEU A 32 -9.46 -5.23 2.94
CA LEU A 32 -9.42 -6.11 1.78
C LEU A 32 -8.06 -6.79 1.66
N LEU A 33 -6.98 -6.08 1.97
CA LEU A 33 -5.66 -6.68 2.00
C LEU A 33 -5.59 -7.78 3.05
N GLN A 34 -6.11 -7.50 4.26
CA GLN A 34 -6.12 -8.50 5.32
C GLN A 34 -6.86 -9.75 4.88
N LYS A 35 -8.01 -9.57 4.24
CA LYS A 35 -8.81 -10.70 3.80
C LYS A 35 -8.08 -11.49 2.71
N ALA A 36 -7.48 -10.80 1.76
CA ALA A 36 -6.80 -11.45 0.66
C ALA A 36 -5.61 -12.29 1.13
N LEU A 37 -4.86 -11.77 2.10
CA LEU A 37 -3.70 -12.47 2.64
C LEU A 37 -4.04 -13.37 3.82
N LYS A 38 -5.32 -13.42 4.19
CA LYS A 38 -5.81 -14.26 5.28
C LYS A 38 -5.14 -13.94 6.60
N LEU A 39 -5.02 -12.63 6.87
CA LEU A 39 -4.41 -12.14 8.10
C LEU A 39 -5.49 -11.97 9.16
N GLU A 40 -5.35 -12.67 10.29
CA GLU A 40 -6.36 -12.63 11.32
C GLU A 40 -6.01 -11.66 12.45
N LYS A 41 -4.73 -11.36 12.61
CA LYS A 41 -4.27 -10.52 13.72
C LYS A 41 -3.42 -9.38 13.19
N ASP A 42 -3.39 -8.28 13.95
CA ASP A 42 -2.59 -7.12 13.57
C ASP A 42 -1.10 -7.44 13.51
N GLU A 43 -0.63 -8.36 14.35
CA GLU A 43 0.77 -8.76 14.29
C GLU A 43 1.11 -9.36 12.94
N GLN A 44 0.17 -10.10 12.35
CA GLN A 44 0.38 -10.66 11.02
C GLN A 44 0.42 -9.57 9.96
N LEU A 45 -0.42 -8.54 10.13
CA LEU A 45 -0.41 -7.42 9.20
C LEU A 45 0.93 -6.70 9.24
N ALA A 46 1.50 -6.54 10.43
CA ALA A 46 2.80 -5.91 10.60
C ALA A 46 3.94 -6.76 10.05
N ALA A 47 3.72 -8.06 9.92
CA ALA A 47 4.75 -8.99 9.46
C ALA A 47 4.66 -9.29 7.95
N VAL A 48 3.79 -8.61 7.22
CA VAL A 48 3.64 -8.81 5.78
C VAL A 48 4.94 -8.45 5.08
N THR A 49 5.30 -9.27 4.08
CA THR A 49 6.52 -9.06 3.32
C THR A 49 6.23 -8.44 1.97
N ARG A 50 7.29 -7.92 1.34
CA ARG A 50 7.15 -7.36 0.00
C ARG A 50 6.62 -8.40 -0.98
N THR A 51 7.06 -9.64 -0.85
CA THR A 51 6.59 -10.71 -1.74
C THR A 51 5.08 -10.89 -1.63
N GLN A 52 4.55 -10.85 -0.40
CA GLN A 52 3.11 -10.97 -0.22
C GLN A 52 2.37 -9.80 -0.86
N LEU A 53 2.90 -8.59 -0.73
CA LEU A 53 2.28 -7.42 -1.33
C LEU A 53 2.31 -7.48 -2.85
N LEU A 54 3.43 -7.92 -3.42
CA LEU A 54 3.53 -8.06 -4.87
C LEU A 54 2.54 -9.10 -5.38
N GLY A 55 2.36 -10.19 -4.63
CA GLY A 55 1.37 -11.19 -4.99
C GLY A 55 -0.04 -10.62 -4.97
N TYR A 56 -0.35 -9.80 -3.98
CA TYR A 56 -1.64 -9.15 -3.90
C TYR A 56 -1.88 -8.22 -5.09
N MET A 57 -0.86 -7.43 -5.46
CA MET A 57 -0.97 -6.55 -6.62
C MET A 57 -1.22 -7.36 -7.89
N SER A 58 -0.53 -8.48 -8.02
CA SER A 58 -0.70 -9.36 -9.18
C SER A 58 -2.11 -9.92 -9.25
N GLU A 59 -2.67 -10.33 -8.11
CA GLU A 59 -4.04 -10.82 -8.05
C GLU A 59 -5.04 -9.76 -8.49
N LEU A 60 -4.84 -8.53 -8.06
CA LEU A 60 -5.74 -7.45 -8.44
C LEU A 60 -5.73 -7.24 -9.95
N LYS A 61 -4.56 -7.36 -10.55
CA LYS A 61 -4.42 -7.23 -11.99
C LYS A 61 -5.14 -8.36 -12.71
N GLU A 62 -4.98 -9.58 -12.19
CA GLU A 62 -5.62 -10.75 -12.80
C GLU A 62 -7.14 -10.69 -12.67
N GLU A 63 -7.64 -10.05 -11.60
CA GLU A 63 -9.08 -9.88 -11.43
C GLU A 63 -9.66 -8.83 -12.36
N GLY A 64 -8.83 -8.14 -13.10
CA GLY A 64 -9.30 -7.14 -14.03
C GLY A 64 -9.51 -5.77 -13.42
N ARG A 65 -8.95 -5.52 -12.23
CA ARG A 65 -9.07 -4.20 -11.61
C ARG A 65 -8.33 -3.18 -12.46
N SER A 66 -8.91 -1.97 -12.54
CA SER A 66 -8.30 -0.93 -13.35
C SER A 66 -6.98 -0.47 -12.75
N PRO A 67 -6.06 0.07 -13.58
CA PRO A 67 -4.81 0.61 -13.06
C PRO A 67 -5.03 1.68 -11.99
N ALA A 68 -6.08 2.51 -12.14
CA ALA A 68 -6.38 3.54 -11.15
C ALA A 68 -6.76 2.93 -9.81
N THR A 69 -7.56 1.86 -9.83
CA THR A 69 -7.96 1.19 -8.60
C THR A 69 -6.75 0.54 -7.93
N ILE A 70 -5.89 -0.11 -8.71
CA ILE A 70 -4.69 -0.75 -8.17
C ILE A 70 -3.76 0.30 -7.57
N ALA A 71 -3.58 1.43 -8.25
CA ALA A 71 -2.73 2.50 -7.75
C ALA A 71 -3.26 3.08 -6.44
N ARG A 72 -4.60 3.25 -6.33
CA ARG A 72 -5.19 3.76 -5.11
C ARG A 72 -4.99 2.80 -3.95
N LYS A 73 -5.20 1.50 -4.20
CA LYS A 73 -5.01 0.50 -3.15
C LYS A 73 -3.55 0.44 -2.71
N LEU A 74 -2.64 0.53 -3.67
CA LEU A 74 -1.21 0.54 -3.33
C LEU A 74 -0.85 1.78 -2.52
N ALA A 75 -1.45 2.93 -2.84
CA ALA A 75 -1.20 4.15 -2.08
C ALA A 75 -1.61 3.98 -0.62
N ALA A 76 -2.75 3.33 -0.38
CA ALA A 76 -3.20 3.06 0.99
C ALA A 76 -2.23 2.13 1.72
N ILE A 77 -1.78 1.08 1.03
CA ILE A 77 -0.84 0.12 1.61
C ILE A 77 0.47 0.81 1.96
N LYS A 78 0.98 1.64 1.04
CA LYS A 78 2.24 2.34 1.28
C LYS A 78 2.11 3.32 2.44
N ALA A 79 0.99 4.01 2.53
CA ALA A 79 0.77 4.94 3.63
C ALA A 79 0.74 4.20 4.98
N PHE A 80 0.09 3.05 5.01
CA PHE A 80 -0.01 2.27 6.24
C PHE A 80 1.36 1.80 6.72
N TYR A 81 2.14 1.20 5.82
CA TYR A 81 3.44 0.67 6.23
C TYR A 81 4.46 1.77 6.49
N ARG A 82 4.34 2.90 5.79
CA ARG A 82 5.16 4.05 6.12
C ARG A 82 4.86 4.55 7.53
N PHE A 83 3.58 4.58 7.89
CA PHE A 83 3.17 4.96 9.24
C PHE A 83 3.77 4.01 10.28
N LEU A 84 3.69 2.71 10.05
CA LEU A 84 4.24 1.73 10.98
C LEU A 84 5.76 1.89 11.11
N THR A 85 6.44 2.12 10.01
CA THR A 85 7.89 2.28 10.03
C THR A 85 8.30 3.57 10.75
N ALA A 86 7.58 4.65 10.48
CA ALA A 86 7.87 5.93 11.13
C ALA A 86 7.62 5.86 12.63
N GLY A 87 6.61 5.09 13.05
CA GLY A 87 6.32 4.90 14.47
C GLY A 87 7.17 3.83 15.14
N ARG A 88 8.05 3.21 14.36
CA ARG A 88 8.95 2.17 14.84
C ARG A 88 8.22 0.92 15.31
N TYR A 89 7.02 0.70 14.78
CA TYR A 89 6.31 -0.54 15.05
C TYR A 89 6.89 -1.68 14.24
N ILE A 90 7.49 -1.36 13.08
CA ILE A 90 8.23 -2.32 12.26
C ILE A 90 9.53 -1.68 11.84
N GLU A 91 10.52 -2.51 11.48
CA GLU A 91 11.85 -2.01 11.14
C GLU A 91 12.00 -1.73 9.65
N VAL A 92 11.37 -2.54 8.83
CA VAL A 92 11.49 -2.44 7.37
C VAL A 92 10.12 -2.25 6.77
N ASP A 93 10.02 -1.27 5.85
CA ASP A 93 8.77 -1.00 5.15
C ASP A 93 8.68 -1.93 3.95
N PRO A 94 7.78 -2.92 3.97
CA PRO A 94 7.70 -3.89 2.88
C PRO A 94 7.19 -3.30 1.58
N ALA A 95 6.56 -2.12 1.63
CA ALA A 95 5.98 -1.49 0.45
C ALA A 95 6.83 -0.35 -0.09
N GLU A 96 7.97 -0.08 0.52
CA GLU A 96 8.76 1.11 0.21
C GLU A 96 9.14 1.20 -1.26
N VAL A 97 9.54 0.08 -1.85
CA VAL A 97 10.05 0.08 -3.22
C VAL A 97 9.01 -0.40 -4.24
N ILE A 98 7.78 -0.65 -3.80
CA ILE A 98 6.74 -1.09 -4.72
C ILE A 98 6.11 0.12 -5.38
N GLU A 99 5.99 0.08 -6.71
CA GLU A 99 5.34 1.14 -7.46
C GLU A 99 4.24 0.56 -8.31
N ALA A 100 3.20 1.36 -8.52
CA ALA A 100 2.10 0.96 -9.36
C ALA A 100 2.57 0.84 -10.81
N ALA A 101 1.97 -0.12 -11.52
CA ALA A 101 2.36 -0.41 -12.90
C ALA A 101 1.96 0.69 -13.88
N LYS A 102 1.49 1.79 -13.40
CA LYS A 102 1.08 2.89 -14.26
C LYS A 102 2.17 3.33 -15.19
N LYS A 103 3.34 3.05 -14.77
CA LYS A 103 4.46 3.42 -15.61
C LYS A 103 4.80 2.26 -16.50
N GLY A 104 4.50 2.15 -16.39
CA GLY A 104 4.63 1.35 -16.86
C GLY A 104 5.08 0.56 -17.16
N LEU A 105 4.93 0.69 -16.85
CA LEU A 105 5.19 0.34 -16.96
C LEU A 105 6.03 0.18 -17.26
N HIS A 106 6.28 0.64 -17.41
CA HIS A 106 7.08 0.77 -17.78
C HIS A 106 8.13 0.70 -17.61
N LEU A 107 8.11 0.75 -17.78
CA LEU A 107 8.88 1.05 -17.87
C LEU A 107 9.89 1.23 -17.81
N PRO A 108 10.18 1.34 -17.91
CA PRO A 108 11.03 1.67 -18.08
C PRO A 108 11.91 1.96 -17.88
N LYS A 109 12.02 2.02 -18.03
CA LYS A 109 12.75 2.47 -18.25
C LYS A 109 13.50 2.84 -18.07
N VAL A 110 13.20 2.96 -18.18
CA VAL A 110 13.78 3.52 -18.48
C VAL A 110 14.31 4.00 -18.37
N LEU A 111 14.18 4.06 -18.42
CA LEU A 111 14.68 4.63 -18.81
C LEU A 111 15.10 5.18 -18.73
N SER A 112 14.89 5.27 -18.78
CA SER A 112 15.23 5.94 -19.06
C SER A 112 15.52 6.59 -19.03
N VAL A 113 15.26 6.70 -19.24
CA VAL A 113 15.45 7.40 -19.60
C VAL A 113 15.45 7.90 -19.79
N GLU A 114 15.10 7.86 -19.80
CA GLU A 114 15.02 8.25 -20.31
C GLU A 114 14.68 8.52 -20.25
N GLU A 115 14.48 8.38 -20.15
CA GLU A 115 14.18 8.51 -20.49
C GLU A 115 13.95 8.86 -20.15
N ILE A 116 13.92 8.82 -20.08
CA ILE A 116 13.83 9.04 -20.17
C ILE A 116 13.74 9.57 -19.85
N GLU A 117 13.50 9.53 -19.61
CA GLU A 117 13.49 9.85 -19.77
C GLU A 117 13.25 10.17 -19.47
N THR A 118 13.03 10.07 -19.33
CA THR A 118 12.81 10.19 -19.44
C THR A 118 12.56 10.34 -19.02
N LEU A 119 12.31 10.14 -18.82
CA LEU A 119 12.24 10.09 -18.90
C LEU A 119 12.23 10.41 -18.46
N LEU A 120 11.99 10.26 -18.14
CA LEU A 120 12.07 10.42 -18.18
C LEU A 120 12.21 10.71 -18.05
#